data_d5e4e78645d3b0d8e06fb48ca162a7dd
#
_entry.id   d5e4e78645d3b0d8e06fb48ca162a7dd
#
_cell.length_a   1.000
_cell.length_b   1.000
_cell.length_c   1.000
_cell.angle_alpha   90.00
_cell.angle_beta   90.00
_cell.angle_gamma   90.00
#
_symmetry.space_group_name_H-M   'P 1'
#
loop_
_entity.id
_entity.type
_entity.pdbx_description
1 polymer ?
#
loop_
_entity_poly.entity_id
_entity_poly.type
_entity_poly.pdbx_seq_one_letter_code
_entity_poly.pdbx_strand_id
1 'polypeptide(L)'
;MKHYRQFLLLLTMLLTATFGMSQTLIVKDSITNEPISFVSVYWGNNSGGYTDEKGAIAIPNEAAQIQLSHICYETKSIDNVTANAHTIFLVPKSINLDEVAVSAKAPKRIKTTKVGLMKAKTQTKHMGANGFEMALFIPYDSTWTKTPYIHSILANLDYSTHYLVFTEIKNPIYATLRFDLRLPDAKTGAPKDESLIDGGIILPSGQKLNKDGISLPRPIPFPQTGVFVVVEWITTAQVSESYNLVPSLNMTLNEKENKTWNKKTFRGMDWMQEQNEPTYKNEKVQVSYRGRTPSAKLGLKISK
;
A
#
# COMPACT_ATOMS: atom_id res chain seq x y z
N MET A 1 -51.13 31.01 -8.20
CA MET A 1 -50.68 29.67 -7.81
C MET A 1 -49.46 29.16 -8.60
N LYS A 2 -49.31 29.40 -9.92
CA LYS A 2 -48.15 28.96 -10.72
C LYS A 2 -46.83 29.59 -10.26
N HIS A 3 -46.77 30.87 -9.95
CA HIS A 3 -45.57 31.57 -9.49
C HIS A 3 -45.10 31.17 -8.11
N TYR A 4 -46.00 30.80 -7.21
CA TYR A 4 -45.66 30.29 -5.91
C TYR A 4 -44.99 28.91 -5.98
N ARG A 5 -45.46 28.03 -6.85
CA ARG A 5 -44.83 26.73 -7.11
C ARG A 5 -43.43 26.88 -7.72
N GLN A 6 -43.24 27.82 -8.63
CA GLN A 6 -41.92 28.08 -9.21
C GLN A 6 -40.95 28.67 -8.18
N PHE A 7 -41.42 29.55 -7.32
CA PHE A 7 -40.62 30.10 -6.23
C PHE A 7 -40.24 29.02 -5.18
N LEU A 8 -41.18 28.14 -4.84
CA LEU A 8 -40.89 27.01 -3.93
C LEU A 8 -39.88 26.02 -4.54
N LEU A 9 -39.97 25.73 -5.84
CA LEU A 9 -39.00 24.89 -6.55
C LEU A 9 -37.62 25.55 -6.64
N LEU A 10 -37.52 26.84 -6.86
CA LEU A 10 -36.27 27.58 -6.81
C LEU A 10 -35.68 27.62 -5.40
N LEU A 11 -36.49 27.80 -4.39
CA LEU A 11 -36.08 27.83 -2.99
C LEU A 11 -35.58 26.43 -2.55
N THR A 12 -36.26 25.34 -2.94
CA THR A 12 -35.80 23.98 -2.67
C THR A 12 -34.50 23.64 -3.45
N MET A 13 -34.34 24.12 -4.67
CA MET A 13 -33.12 23.96 -5.45
C MET A 13 -31.94 24.76 -4.87
N LEU A 14 -32.20 25.92 -4.26
CA LEU A 14 -31.19 26.71 -3.55
C LEU A 14 -30.78 26.07 -2.20
N LEU A 15 -31.71 25.41 -1.51
CA LEU A 15 -31.43 24.71 -0.24
C LEU A 15 -30.68 23.37 -0.43
N THR A 16 -30.71 22.77 -1.62
CA THR A 16 -29.99 21.51 -1.88
C THR A 16 -28.55 21.72 -2.34
N ALA A 17 -28.13 22.96 -2.57
CA ALA A 17 -26.74 23.31 -2.88
C ALA A 17 -25.86 23.40 -1.60
N THR A 18 -26.04 22.51 -0.65
CA THR A 18 -24.98 22.23 0.34
C THR A 18 -23.88 21.47 -0.40
N PHE A 19 -23.06 22.19 -1.15
CA PHE A 19 -21.78 21.67 -1.61
C PHE A 19 -21.03 21.23 -0.36
N GLY A 20 -20.72 19.94 -0.28
CA GLY A 20 -19.79 19.44 0.73
C GLY A 20 -18.51 20.24 0.58
N MET A 21 -18.32 21.27 1.42
CA MET A 21 -17.10 22.07 1.38
C MET A 21 -15.97 21.16 1.83
N SER A 22 -14.98 20.99 0.98
CA SER A 22 -13.75 20.28 1.27
C SER A 22 -12.69 21.30 1.66
N GLN A 23 -11.97 21.03 2.73
CA GLN A 23 -10.80 21.84 3.11
C GLN A 23 -9.53 21.16 2.63
N THR A 24 -8.55 21.94 2.19
CA THR A 24 -7.25 21.44 1.79
C THR A 24 -6.29 21.46 2.97
N LEU A 25 -5.72 20.30 3.27
CA LEU A 25 -4.69 20.12 4.27
C LEU A 25 -3.35 19.97 3.59
N ILE A 26 -2.29 20.57 4.15
CA ILE A 26 -0.92 20.43 3.70
C ILE A 26 -0.12 19.76 4.81
N VAL A 27 0.58 18.69 4.49
CA VAL A 27 1.43 17.95 5.44
C VAL A 27 2.90 18.22 5.13
N LYS A 28 3.66 18.59 6.15
CA LYS A 28 5.07 18.96 6.03
C LYS A 28 5.94 18.27 7.07
N ASP A 29 7.21 18.13 6.76
CA ASP A 29 8.25 17.70 7.68
C ASP A 29 8.50 18.80 8.73
N SER A 30 8.54 18.43 10.01
CA SER A 30 8.72 19.36 11.11
C SER A 30 10.13 19.95 11.22
N ILE A 31 11.12 19.33 10.58
CA ILE A 31 12.54 19.76 10.62
C ILE A 31 12.89 20.54 9.36
N THR A 32 12.57 19.98 8.18
CA THR A 32 12.97 20.58 6.90
C THR A 32 11.96 21.56 6.34
N ASN A 33 10.72 21.54 6.84
CA ASN A 33 9.57 22.29 6.32
C ASN A 33 9.17 21.93 4.88
N GLU A 34 9.71 20.83 4.35
CA GLU A 34 9.37 20.32 3.02
C GLU A 34 8.02 19.58 3.04
N PRO A 35 7.25 19.60 1.93
CA PRO A 35 6.01 18.85 1.84
C PRO A 35 6.27 17.34 1.85
N ILE A 36 5.39 16.57 2.51
CA ILE A 36 5.47 15.12 2.55
C ILE A 36 4.41 14.53 1.63
N SER A 37 4.86 13.85 0.58
CA SER A 37 3.99 13.11 -0.35
C SER A 37 3.56 11.76 0.23
N PHE A 38 2.39 11.28 -0.20
CA PHE A 38 1.86 9.96 0.13
C PHE A 38 1.69 9.67 1.63
N VAL A 39 1.42 10.71 2.43
CA VAL A 39 0.95 10.54 3.80
C VAL A 39 -0.47 9.99 3.75
N SER A 40 -0.70 8.88 4.42
CA SER A 40 -2.04 8.35 4.63
C SER A 40 -2.79 9.24 5.63
N VAL A 41 -3.94 9.75 5.24
CA VAL A 41 -4.82 10.56 6.08
C VAL A 41 -6.16 9.84 6.19
N TYR A 42 -6.47 9.35 7.39
CA TYR A 42 -7.72 8.71 7.72
C TYR A 42 -8.63 9.69 8.48
N TRP A 43 -9.89 9.83 8.07
CA TRP A 43 -10.86 10.75 8.72
C TRP A 43 -12.13 10.06 9.22
N GLY A 44 -12.07 8.75 9.43
CA GLY A 44 -13.20 7.99 9.96
C GLY A 44 -14.11 7.39 8.87
N ASN A 45 -15.11 6.63 9.27
CA ASN A 45 -16.10 5.99 8.40
C ASN A 45 -15.49 5.16 7.25
N ASN A 46 -14.40 4.45 7.51
CA ASN A 46 -13.64 3.69 6.51
C ASN A 46 -13.16 4.54 5.33
N SER A 47 -12.94 5.82 5.54
CA SER A 47 -12.60 6.80 4.51
C SER A 47 -11.28 7.48 4.81
N GLY A 48 -10.50 7.70 3.77
CA GLY A 48 -9.19 8.32 3.84
C GLY A 48 -8.62 8.53 2.45
N GLY A 49 -7.41 9.08 2.40
CA GLY A 49 -6.70 9.32 1.17
C GLY A 49 -5.22 9.57 1.41
N TYR A 50 -4.50 9.92 0.36
CA TYR A 50 -3.08 10.23 0.44
C TYR A 50 -2.81 11.65 0.02
N THR A 51 -1.81 12.29 0.65
CA THR A 51 -1.29 13.55 0.16
C THR A 51 -0.63 13.38 -1.21
N ASP A 52 -0.76 14.38 -2.06
CA ASP A 52 -0.11 14.46 -3.35
C ASP A 52 1.40 14.79 -3.21
N GLU A 53 2.09 15.01 -4.33
CA GLU A 53 3.51 15.36 -4.37
C GLU A 53 3.82 16.71 -3.68
N LYS A 54 2.82 17.56 -3.47
CA LYS A 54 2.92 18.84 -2.75
C LYS A 54 2.52 18.73 -1.29
N GLY A 55 2.32 17.50 -0.80
CA GLY A 55 1.84 17.25 0.56
C GLY A 55 0.38 17.63 0.78
N ALA A 56 -0.38 17.94 -0.27
CA ALA A 56 -1.75 18.42 -0.18
C ALA A 56 -2.77 17.28 -0.28
N ILE A 57 -3.85 17.40 0.50
CA ILE A 57 -5.00 16.52 0.43
C ILE A 57 -6.28 17.29 0.76
N ALA A 58 -7.35 17.00 0.01
CA ALA A 58 -8.67 17.50 0.33
C ALA A 58 -9.36 16.55 1.32
N ILE A 59 -9.82 17.07 2.45
CA ILE A 59 -10.55 16.34 3.49
C ILE A 59 -11.95 16.94 3.69
N PRO A 60 -12.94 16.14 4.15
CA PRO A 60 -14.26 16.67 4.48
C PRO A 60 -14.19 17.72 5.61
N ASN A 61 -14.99 18.79 5.53
CA ASN A 61 -15.04 19.79 6.58
C ASN A 61 -15.58 19.26 7.93
N GLU A 62 -16.30 18.15 7.89
CA GLU A 62 -16.91 17.51 9.05
C GLU A 62 -16.04 16.45 9.70
N ALA A 63 -14.75 16.38 9.34
CA ALA A 63 -13.84 15.43 9.95
C ALA A 63 -13.59 15.81 11.41
N ALA A 64 -14.26 15.13 12.34
CA ALA A 64 -14.10 15.35 13.78
C ALA A 64 -12.70 14.98 14.25
N GLN A 65 -12.09 13.98 13.64
CA GLN A 65 -10.73 13.50 13.93
C GLN A 65 -10.07 13.04 12.63
N ILE A 66 -8.79 13.31 12.53
CA ILE A 66 -7.96 12.71 11.47
C ILE A 66 -6.73 12.02 12.07
N GLN A 67 -6.32 10.93 11.45
CA GLN A 67 -5.07 10.25 11.76
C GLN A 67 -4.16 10.29 10.53
N LEU A 68 -2.93 10.79 10.73
CA LEU A 68 -1.90 10.84 9.70
C LEU A 68 -0.85 9.79 9.98
N SER A 69 -0.50 9.02 8.96
CA SER A 69 0.53 7.98 9.05
C SER A 69 1.42 7.99 7.81
N HIS A 70 2.70 7.84 8.03
CA HIS A 70 3.68 7.65 6.97
C HIS A 70 4.82 6.77 7.47
N ILE A 71 5.41 5.99 6.57
CA ILE A 71 6.43 5.00 6.90
C ILE A 71 7.65 5.60 7.62
N CYS A 72 8.05 6.85 7.27
CA CYS A 72 9.21 7.55 7.84
C CYS A 72 8.86 8.49 9.00
N TYR A 73 7.58 8.67 9.33
CA TYR A 73 7.15 9.68 10.29
C TYR A 73 6.33 9.06 11.42
N GLU A 74 6.38 9.69 12.59
CA GLU A 74 5.51 9.32 13.70
C GLU A 74 4.05 9.52 13.32
N THR A 75 3.20 8.58 13.72
CA THR A 75 1.76 8.68 13.51
C THR A 75 1.21 9.82 14.35
N LYS A 76 0.38 10.69 13.76
CA LYS A 76 -0.23 11.84 14.42
C LYS A 76 -1.74 11.79 14.31
N SER A 77 -2.41 11.91 15.46
CA SER A 77 -3.87 12.08 15.52
C SER A 77 -4.21 13.52 15.88
N ILE A 78 -5.23 14.07 15.25
CA ILE A 78 -5.70 15.44 15.46
C ILE A 78 -7.20 15.40 15.62
N ASP A 79 -7.68 15.87 16.76
CA ASP A 79 -9.10 16.05 17.05
C ASP A 79 -9.55 17.45 16.64
N ASN A 80 -10.84 17.59 16.32
CA ASN A 80 -11.47 18.87 15.98
C ASN A 80 -10.70 19.65 14.89
N VAL A 81 -10.55 19.02 13.73
CA VAL A 81 -9.93 19.67 12.58
C VAL A 81 -10.80 20.83 12.12
N THR A 82 -10.46 22.02 12.59
CA THR A 82 -11.14 23.25 12.20
C THR A 82 -10.63 23.72 10.84
N ALA A 83 -11.46 24.46 10.11
CA ALA A 83 -11.15 25.02 8.79
C ALA A 83 -9.87 25.90 8.74
N ASN A 84 -9.29 26.21 9.89
CA ASN A 84 -8.08 27.06 10.00
C ASN A 84 -6.76 26.28 10.10
N ALA A 85 -6.79 24.94 10.21
CA ALA A 85 -5.57 24.13 10.31
C ALA A 85 -5.13 23.66 8.92
N HIS A 86 -4.62 24.58 8.10
CA HIS A 86 -4.20 24.27 6.71
C HIS A 86 -2.88 23.51 6.63
N THR A 87 -2.03 23.55 7.64
CA THR A 87 -0.71 22.90 7.62
C THR A 87 -0.47 22.07 8.87
N ILE A 88 -0.09 20.82 8.67
CA ILE A 88 0.27 19.87 9.74
C ILE A 88 1.72 19.46 9.56
N PHE A 89 2.45 19.44 10.67
CA PHE A 89 3.84 18.97 10.71
C PHE A 89 3.90 17.57 11.31
N LEU A 90 4.64 16.68 10.63
CA LEU A 90 4.97 15.35 11.11
C LEU A 90 6.43 15.31 11.56
N VAL A 91 6.70 14.55 12.62
CA VAL A 91 8.03 14.33 13.17
C VAL A 91 8.64 13.09 12.51
N PRO A 92 9.86 13.21 11.93
CA PRO A 92 10.54 12.04 11.39
C PRO A 92 10.80 10.99 12.48
N LYS A 93 10.62 9.71 12.14
CA LYS A 93 11.04 8.60 13.00
C LYS A 93 12.57 8.55 13.06
N SER A 94 13.13 8.37 14.25
CA SER A 94 14.54 8.06 14.40
C SER A 94 14.81 6.64 13.87
N ILE A 95 15.38 6.53 12.69
CA ILE A 95 15.81 5.24 12.15
C ILE A 95 17.21 4.96 12.65
N ASN A 96 17.36 4.16 13.70
CA ASN A 96 18.65 3.59 14.11
C ASN A 96 19.02 2.52 13.07
N LEU A 97 19.68 2.95 12.01
CA LEU A 97 20.35 2.03 11.10
C LEU A 97 21.72 1.75 11.71
N ASP A 98 21.92 0.53 12.21
CA ASP A 98 23.28 0.06 12.52
C ASP A 98 24.16 0.27 11.29
N GLU A 99 25.26 0.99 11.46
CA GLU A 99 26.17 1.38 10.41
C GLU A 99 26.84 0.15 9.83
N VAL A 100 26.29 -0.39 8.74
CA VAL A 100 26.94 -1.46 7.99
C VAL A 100 28.01 -0.79 7.12
N ALA A 101 29.26 -0.86 7.56
CA ALA A 101 30.41 -0.39 6.81
C ALA A 101 30.49 -1.05 5.43
N VAL A 102 30.10 -0.34 4.40
CA VAL A 102 30.19 -0.79 3.02
C VAL A 102 31.58 -0.46 2.50
N SER A 103 32.45 -1.46 2.45
CA SER A 103 33.74 -1.37 1.75
C SER A 103 33.49 -1.18 0.24
N ALA A 104 33.82 0.00 -0.28
CA ALA A 104 33.69 0.36 -1.69
C ALA A 104 34.79 -0.31 -2.55
N LYS A 105 34.61 -1.60 -2.86
CA LYS A 105 35.29 -2.24 -4.01
C LYS A 105 34.28 -2.41 -5.13
N ALA A 106 34.67 -2.00 -6.35
CA ALA A 106 33.84 -2.15 -7.55
C ALA A 106 33.23 -3.56 -7.64
N PRO A 107 31.91 -3.71 -7.87
CA PRO A 107 31.25 -4.98 -7.73
C PRO A 107 31.69 -5.95 -8.80
N LYS A 108 32.39 -7.02 -8.41
CA LYS A 108 32.44 -8.25 -9.20
C LYS A 108 30.99 -8.65 -9.45
N ARG A 109 30.69 -9.13 -10.67
CA ARG A 109 29.36 -9.58 -11.10
C ARG A 109 28.79 -10.53 -10.03
N ILE A 110 27.93 -10.02 -9.13
CA ILE A 110 27.40 -10.77 -8.01
C ILE A 110 26.39 -11.78 -8.56
N LYS A 111 26.60 -13.07 -8.30
CA LYS A 111 25.62 -14.11 -8.63
C LYS A 111 24.41 -13.92 -7.71
N THR A 112 23.25 -13.71 -8.30
CA THR A 112 22.00 -13.57 -7.55
C THR A 112 21.04 -14.70 -7.84
N THR A 113 20.18 -15.02 -6.87
CA THR A 113 19.08 -15.96 -7.00
C THR A 113 17.77 -15.30 -6.59
N LYS A 114 16.63 -15.86 -7.02
CA LYS A 114 15.30 -15.38 -6.67
C LYS A 114 14.70 -16.28 -5.59
N VAL A 115 14.21 -15.69 -4.53
CA VAL A 115 13.45 -16.35 -3.46
C VAL A 115 12.01 -15.80 -3.39
N GLY A 116 11.10 -16.49 -2.72
CA GLY A 116 9.68 -16.16 -2.71
C GLY A 116 8.89 -16.89 -3.79
N LEU A 117 7.72 -16.37 -4.16
CA LEU A 117 6.75 -17.09 -5.00
C LEU A 117 6.79 -16.71 -6.50
N MET A 118 7.88 -16.13 -6.97
CA MET A 118 8.00 -15.63 -8.35
C MET A 118 7.89 -16.72 -9.41
N LYS A 119 8.36 -17.96 -9.10
CA LYS A 119 8.31 -19.10 -10.03
C LYS A 119 6.98 -19.87 -9.98
N ALA A 120 6.15 -19.63 -8.98
CA ALA A 120 4.86 -20.31 -8.83
C ALA A 120 3.91 -19.97 -10.00
N LYS A 121 3.03 -20.92 -10.36
CA LYS A 121 2.02 -20.70 -11.40
C LYS A 121 1.04 -19.62 -10.96
N THR A 122 0.72 -18.67 -11.84
CA THR A 122 -0.36 -17.72 -11.61
C THR A 122 -1.71 -18.45 -11.76
N GLN A 123 -2.57 -18.35 -10.75
CA GLN A 123 -3.88 -19.03 -10.72
C GLN A 123 -5.03 -18.07 -10.45
N THR A 124 -4.74 -16.94 -9.82
CA THR A 124 -5.69 -15.85 -9.58
C THR A 124 -4.92 -14.54 -9.49
N LYS A 125 -5.63 -13.43 -9.30
CA LYS A 125 -5.02 -12.13 -9.07
C LYS A 125 -5.83 -11.34 -8.04
N HIS A 126 -5.18 -10.45 -7.33
CA HIS A 126 -5.79 -9.49 -6.43
C HIS A 126 -5.79 -8.12 -7.09
N MET A 127 -6.96 -7.48 -7.16
CA MET A 127 -7.06 -6.11 -7.67
C MET A 127 -6.56 -5.13 -6.62
N GLY A 128 -5.83 -4.09 -7.09
CA GLY A 128 -5.45 -2.99 -6.22
C GLY A 128 -6.66 -2.19 -5.75
N ALA A 129 -6.59 -1.71 -4.53
CA ALA A 129 -7.52 -0.74 -3.98
C ALA A 129 -6.75 0.34 -3.23
N ASN A 130 -7.29 1.54 -3.15
CA ASN A 130 -6.62 2.64 -2.45
C ASN A 130 -6.41 2.30 -0.96
N GLY A 131 -5.17 2.43 -0.47
CA GLY A 131 -4.83 2.09 0.91
C GLY A 131 -4.83 0.59 1.20
N PHE A 132 -4.76 -0.27 0.18
CA PHE A 132 -4.61 -1.69 0.37
C PHE A 132 -3.13 -2.07 0.37
N GLU A 133 -2.70 -2.75 1.42
CA GLU A 133 -1.36 -3.30 1.55
C GLU A 133 -1.42 -4.83 1.48
N MET A 134 -0.47 -5.44 0.79
CA MET A 134 -0.29 -6.88 0.75
C MET A 134 1.15 -7.24 1.03
N ALA A 135 1.37 -8.22 1.89
CA ALA A 135 2.69 -8.66 2.34
C ALA A 135 2.88 -10.16 2.16
N LEU A 136 4.05 -10.58 1.66
CA LEU A 136 4.47 -11.98 1.64
C LEU A 136 5.63 -12.20 2.60
N PHE A 137 5.49 -13.13 3.54
CA PHE A 137 6.59 -13.55 4.39
C PHE A 137 7.55 -14.47 3.66
N ILE A 138 8.85 -14.14 3.68
CA ILE A 138 9.94 -14.97 3.16
C ILE A 138 10.82 -15.36 4.35
N PRO A 139 10.83 -16.64 4.73
CA PRO A 139 11.63 -17.12 5.87
C PRO A 139 13.12 -17.10 5.54
N TYR A 140 13.94 -16.96 6.57
CA TYR A 140 15.38 -17.24 6.47
C TYR A 140 15.59 -18.75 6.25
N ASP A 141 16.44 -19.09 5.31
CA ASP A 141 16.80 -20.50 5.07
C ASP A 141 18.06 -20.85 5.89
N SER A 142 17.88 -21.67 6.92
CA SER A 142 18.94 -22.09 7.83
C SER A 142 20.08 -22.88 7.15
N THR A 143 19.87 -23.33 5.93
CA THR A 143 20.91 -24.01 5.15
C THR A 143 21.92 -23.04 4.51
N TRP A 144 21.69 -21.76 4.56
CA TRP A 144 22.63 -20.76 4.06
C TRP A 144 23.89 -20.72 4.93
N THR A 145 25.02 -20.99 4.32
CA THR A 145 26.34 -20.97 5.00
C THR A 145 26.85 -19.57 5.30
N LYS A 146 26.32 -18.56 4.60
CA LYS A 146 26.58 -17.14 4.80
C LYS A 146 25.26 -16.37 4.68
N THR A 147 25.11 -15.32 5.47
CA THR A 147 23.96 -14.42 5.35
C THR A 147 23.93 -13.78 3.96
N PRO A 148 22.88 -14.01 3.16
CA PRO A 148 22.76 -13.38 1.86
C PRO A 148 22.36 -11.91 2.00
N TYR A 149 22.58 -11.13 0.93
CA TYR A 149 22.12 -9.75 0.85
C TYR A 149 20.94 -9.65 -0.12
N ILE A 150 19.93 -8.85 0.27
CA ILE A 150 18.79 -8.52 -0.57
C ILE A 150 19.19 -7.35 -1.47
N HIS A 151 18.99 -7.49 -2.78
CA HIS A 151 19.34 -6.49 -3.79
C HIS A 151 18.13 -5.84 -4.45
N SER A 152 17.05 -6.61 -4.63
CA SER A 152 15.85 -6.10 -5.30
C SER A 152 14.58 -6.76 -4.74
N ILE A 153 13.49 -6.03 -4.79
CA ILE A 153 12.13 -6.52 -4.57
C ILE A 153 11.56 -6.96 -5.92
N LEU A 154 10.91 -8.11 -5.94
CA LEU A 154 10.24 -8.67 -7.09
C LEU A 154 8.73 -8.74 -6.85
N ALA A 155 7.95 -8.35 -7.84
CA ALA A 155 6.50 -8.51 -7.83
C ALA A 155 6.01 -8.96 -9.21
N ASN A 156 5.03 -9.84 -9.24
CA ASN A 156 4.40 -10.26 -10.48
C ASN A 156 3.09 -9.49 -10.68
N LEU A 157 3.20 -8.34 -11.33
CA LEU A 157 2.11 -7.40 -11.56
C LEU A 157 1.42 -7.67 -12.89
N ASP A 158 0.09 -7.51 -12.91
CA ASP A 158 -0.75 -7.61 -14.10
C ASP A 158 -1.34 -6.22 -14.42
N TYR A 159 -0.92 -5.67 -15.55
CA TYR A 159 -1.36 -4.35 -16.03
C TYR A 159 -2.57 -4.43 -16.98
N SER A 160 -3.18 -5.61 -17.12
CA SER A 160 -4.41 -5.74 -17.89
C SER A 160 -5.57 -5.02 -17.21
N THR A 161 -6.45 -4.44 -18.00
CA THR A 161 -7.69 -3.82 -17.55
C THR A 161 -8.86 -4.81 -17.43
N HIS A 162 -8.58 -6.10 -17.57
CA HIS A 162 -9.58 -7.16 -17.43
C HIS A 162 -9.42 -7.87 -16.09
N TYR A 163 -10.50 -7.89 -15.33
CA TYR A 163 -10.61 -8.71 -14.13
C TYR A 163 -11.39 -9.96 -14.45
N LEU A 164 -10.74 -11.11 -14.39
CA LEU A 164 -11.30 -12.36 -14.92
C LEU A 164 -11.64 -12.27 -16.42
N VAL A 165 -11.93 -13.39 -17.06
CA VAL A 165 -12.07 -13.48 -18.54
C VAL A 165 -13.19 -12.61 -19.11
N PHE A 166 -14.10 -12.07 -18.28
CA PHE A 166 -15.34 -11.45 -18.72
C PHE A 166 -15.66 -10.05 -18.16
N THR A 167 -14.79 -9.48 -17.32
CA THR A 167 -15.09 -8.19 -16.69
C THR A 167 -14.00 -7.18 -16.99
N GLU A 168 -14.31 -6.23 -17.87
CA GLU A 168 -13.44 -5.09 -18.14
C GLU A 168 -13.52 -4.07 -16.99
N ILE A 169 -12.38 -3.58 -16.55
CA ILE A 169 -12.31 -2.46 -15.63
C ILE A 169 -12.65 -1.19 -16.39
N LYS A 170 -13.82 -0.66 -16.15
CA LYS A 170 -14.22 0.64 -16.72
C LYS A 170 -13.42 1.74 -16.03
N ASN A 171 -12.82 2.66 -16.82
CA ASN A 171 -12.02 3.78 -16.33
C ASN A 171 -10.93 3.35 -15.34
N PRO A 172 -9.93 2.55 -15.77
CA PRO A 172 -8.87 2.08 -14.89
C PRO A 172 -8.05 3.26 -14.36
N ILE A 173 -7.76 3.22 -13.06
CA ILE A 173 -6.87 4.19 -12.40
C ILE A 173 -5.53 3.52 -12.20
N TYR A 174 -4.47 4.10 -12.73
CA TYR A 174 -3.12 3.60 -12.53
C TYR A 174 -2.60 4.08 -11.18
N ALA A 175 -2.43 3.14 -10.27
CA ALA A 175 -1.91 3.43 -8.94
C ALA A 175 -0.41 3.68 -8.96
N THR A 176 0.06 4.53 -8.07
CA THR A 176 1.43 4.51 -7.57
C THR A 176 1.56 3.32 -6.62
N LEU A 177 2.65 2.55 -6.73
CA LEU A 177 2.93 1.47 -5.79
C LEU A 177 4.08 1.85 -4.88
N ARG A 178 3.94 1.58 -3.58
CA ARG A 178 5.04 1.63 -2.62
C ARG A 178 5.45 0.22 -2.27
N PHE A 179 6.73 -0.09 -2.45
CA PHE A 179 7.32 -1.36 -2.04
C PHE A 179 8.15 -1.17 -0.79
N ASP A 180 8.09 -2.14 0.10
CA ASP A 180 8.76 -2.09 1.38
C ASP A 180 9.26 -3.46 1.82
N LEU A 181 10.20 -3.46 2.77
CA LEU A 181 10.66 -4.62 3.52
C LEU A 181 10.42 -4.38 5.01
N ARG A 182 9.75 -5.34 5.67
CA ARG A 182 9.43 -5.23 7.10
C ARG A 182 9.81 -6.51 7.84
N LEU A 183 10.19 -6.38 9.10
CA LEU A 183 10.40 -7.52 9.98
C LEU A 183 9.06 -8.09 10.45
N PRO A 184 9.00 -9.38 10.79
CA PRO A 184 7.86 -9.93 11.52
C PRO A 184 7.82 -9.40 12.95
N ASP A 185 6.64 -9.08 13.42
CA ASP A 185 6.39 -8.80 14.83
C ASP A 185 6.50 -10.11 15.64
N ALA A 186 7.24 -10.09 16.74
CA ALA A 186 7.52 -11.31 17.52
C ALA A 186 6.29 -11.88 18.23
N LYS A 187 5.25 -11.07 18.49
CA LYS A 187 4.04 -11.49 19.21
C LYS A 187 2.94 -11.95 18.27
N THR A 188 2.71 -11.20 17.19
CA THR A 188 1.60 -11.42 16.26
C THR A 188 2.01 -12.21 15.02
N GLY A 189 3.30 -12.21 14.67
CA GLY A 189 3.81 -12.74 13.42
C GLY A 189 3.48 -11.88 12.20
N ALA A 190 2.76 -10.76 12.36
CA ALA A 190 2.40 -9.83 11.31
C ALA A 190 3.59 -8.95 10.89
N PRO A 191 3.53 -8.27 9.72
CA PRO A 191 4.51 -7.24 9.40
C PRO A 191 4.51 -6.12 10.45
N LYS A 192 5.70 -5.72 10.91
CA LYS A 192 5.85 -4.52 11.73
C LYS A 192 5.54 -3.26 10.93
N ASP A 193 5.29 -2.15 11.64
CA ASP A 193 5.11 -0.83 11.00
C ASP A 193 6.45 -0.20 10.57
N GLU A 194 7.57 -0.62 11.19
CA GLU A 194 8.90 -0.12 10.85
C GLU A 194 9.41 -0.74 9.55
N SER A 195 9.90 0.13 8.66
CA SER A 195 10.52 -0.24 7.40
C SER A 195 12.01 -0.56 7.55
N LEU A 196 12.50 -1.50 6.75
CA LEU A 196 13.93 -1.70 6.52
C LEU A 196 14.49 -0.82 5.40
N ILE A 197 13.62 -0.12 4.68
CA ILE A 197 13.95 0.78 3.58
C ILE A 197 13.41 2.16 3.93
N ASP A 198 14.28 3.13 4.04
CA ASP A 198 13.85 4.50 4.32
C ASP A 198 12.88 5.01 3.25
N GLY A 199 11.64 5.33 3.67
CA GLY A 199 10.55 5.77 2.80
C GLY A 199 9.92 4.72 1.90
N GLY A 200 10.42 3.49 1.91
CA GLY A 200 10.05 2.49 0.91
C GLY A 200 10.54 2.87 -0.49
N ILE A 201 10.14 2.13 -1.49
CA ILE A 201 10.50 2.42 -2.89
C ILE A 201 9.23 2.67 -3.69
N ILE A 202 9.15 3.83 -4.31
CA ILE A 202 7.99 4.26 -5.11
C ILE A 202 8.16 3.79 -6.56
N LEU A 203 7.17 3.09 -7.06
CA LEU A 203 6.96 2.85 -8.49
C LEU A 203 5.84 3.81 -8.95
N PRO A 204 6.16 4.86 -9.73
CA PRO A 204 5.18 5.85 -10.15
C PRO A 204 4.03 5.25 -10.96
N SER A 205 2.88 5.90 -10.88
CA SER A 205 1.69 5.57 -11.66
C SER A 205 2.02 5.39 -13.15
N GLY A 206 1.50 4.31 -13.75
CA GLY A 206 1.72 3.99 -15.16
C GLY A 206 3.07 3.37 -15.50
N GLN A 207 4.04 3.40 -14.60
CA GLN A 207 5.34 2.75 -14.82
C GLN A 207 5.22 1.24 -14.64
N LYS A 208 5.82 0.48 -15.56
CA LYS A 208 5.85 -0.98 -15.49
C LYS A 208 7.10 -1.48 -14.77
N LEU A 209 6.88 -2.42 -13.88
CA LEU A 209 7.97 -3.13 -13.24
C LEU A 209 8.66 -4.06 -14.24
N ASN A 210 9.99 -4.01 -14.31
CA ASN A 210 10.77 -4.90 -15.16
C ASN A 210 10.98 -6.27 -14.48
N LYS A 211 11.50 -7.24 -15.24
CA LYS A 211 11.77 -8.62 -14.77
C LYS A 211 12.82 -8.72 -13.65
N ASP A 212 13.65 -7.70 -13.49
CA ASP A 212 14.68 -7.63 -12.47
C ASP A 212 14.17 -7.01 -11.16
N GLY A 213 12.93 -6.52 -11.18
CA GLY A 213 12.28 -5.90 -10.04
C GLY A 213 12.75 -4.48 -9.76
N ILE A 214 12.50 -4.00 -8.56
CA ILE A 214 12.98 -2.71 -8.04
C ILE A 214 14.25 -2.95 -7.25
N SER A 215 15.34 -2.28 -7.64
CA SER A 215 16.60 -2.34 -6.91
C SER A 215 16.52 -1.55 -5.62
N LEU A 216 17.06 -2.11 -4.54
CA LEU A 216 17.23 -1.39 -3.29
C LEU A 216 18.29 -0.30 -3.44
N PRO A 217 18.17 0.84 -2.73
CA PRO A 217 19.21 1.88 -2.71
C PRO A 217 20.56 1.34 -2.26
N ARG A 218 20.54 0.39 -1.33
CA ARG A 218 21.71 -0.38 -0.86
C ARG A 218 21.29 -1.82 -0.57
N PRO A 219 22.19 -2.81 -0.74
CA PRO A 219 21.90 -4.17 -0.33
C PRO A 219 21.68 -4.26 1.19
N ILE A 220 20.68 -5.02 1.60
CA ILE A 220 20.32 -5.24 3.00
C ILE A 220 20.66 -6.68 3.38
N PRO A 221 21.36 -6.94 4.51
CA PRO A 221 21.55 -8.31 5.01
C PRO A 221 20.19 -8.97 5.23
N PHE A 222 20.04 -10.21 4.78
CA PHE A 222 18.78 -10.92 4.96
C PHE A 222 18.54 -11.22 6.46
N PRO A 223 17.43 -10.72 7.07
CA PRO A 223 17.20 -10.90 8.50
C PRO A 223 17.01 -12.38 8.86
N GLN A 224 17.63 -12.84 9.97
CA GLN A 224 17.50 -14.22 10.45
C GLN A 224 16.06 -14.56 10.89
N THR A 225 15.26 -13.56 11.26
CA THR A 225 13.83 -13.72 11.58
C THR A 225 12.95 -13.89 10.34
N GLY A 226 13.52 -13.83 9.14
CA GLY A 226 12.77 -13.70 7.90
C GLY A 226 12.39 -12.24 7.63
N VAL A 227 11.72 -12.01 6.51
CA VAL A 227 11.34 -10.67 6.06
C VAL A 227 10.02 -10.70 5.30
N PHE A 228 9.22 -9.67 5.49
CA PHE A 228 8.06 -9.40 4.64
C PHE A 228 8.44 -8.53 3.45
N VAL A 229 7.97 -8.93 2.28
CA VAL A 229 7.92 -8.08 1.09
C VAL A 229 6.52 -7.49 1.04
N VAL A 230 6.43 -6.16 1.11
CA VAL A 230 5.15 -5.43 1.16
C VAL A 230 4.96 -4.65 -0.13
N VAL A 231 3.73 -4.59 -0.63
CA VAL A 231 3.28 -3.70 -1.69
C VAL A 231 2.01 -2.99 -1.25
N GLU A 232 1.96 -1.69 -1.48
CA GLU A 232 0.83 -0.82 -1.17
C GLU A 232 0.37 -0.09 -2.42
N TRP A 233 -0.96 0.00 -2.62
CA TRP A 233 -1.57 0.74 -3.71
C TRP A 233 -2.00 2.13 -3.24
N ILE A 234 -1.44 3.14 -3.87
CA ILE A 234 -1.63 4.55 -3.55
C ILE A 234 -2.30 5.25 -4.74
N THR A 235 -3.34 5.99 -4.49
CA THR A 235 -3.85 6.98 -5.44
C THR A 235 -4.21 8.28 -4.73
N THR A 236 -3.85 9.40 -5.32
CA THR A 236 -4.21 10.74 -4.85
C THR A 236 -5.54 11.20 -5.44
N ALA A 237 -6.09 10.45 -6.41
CA ALA A 237 -7.44 10.70 -6.89
C ALA A 237 -8.45 10.41 -5.78
N GLN A 238 -9.42 11.30 -5.61
CA GLN A 238 -10.57 11.04 -4.73
C GLN A 238 -11.45 9.97 -5.38
N VAL A 239 -11.15 8.72 -5.08
CA VAL A 239 -11.98 7.59 -5.50
C VAL A 239 -12.63 7.00 -4.26
N SER A 240 -13.95 6.88 -4.31
CA SER A 240 -14.64 5.93 -3.44
C SER A 240 -13.95 4.56 -3.60
N GLU A 241 -14.01 3.69 -2.58
CA GLU A 241 -13.40 2.33 -2.56
C GLU A 241 -13.64 1.55 -3.86
N SER A 242 -13.00 1.95 -4.95
CA SER A 242 -13.15 1.25 -6.22
C SER A 242 -11.99 0.29 -6.41
N TYR A 243 -12.31 -0.99 -6.56
CA TYR A 243 -11.38 -2.05 -6.92
C TYR A 243 -10.97 -1.95 -8.40
N ASN A 244 -10.71 -0.76 -8.89
CA ASN A 244 -10.33 -0.51 -10.29
C ASN A 244 -8.90 0.00 -10.46
N LEU A 245 -8.08 -0.15 -9.41
CA LEU A 245 -6.69 0.23 -9.49
C LEU A 245 -5.87 -0.79 -10.28
N VAL A 246 -5.08 -0.30 -11.19
CA VAL A 246 -4.11 -1.06 -11.99
C VAL A 246 -2.71 -0.64 -11.55
N PRO A 247 -1.76 -1.55 -11.41
CA PRO A 247 -1.83 -2.99 -11.71
C PRO A 247 -2.46 -3.82 -10.59
N SER A 248 -2.96 -5.00 -10.98
CA SER A 248 -3.30 -6.08 -10.04
C SER A 248 -2.03 -6.86 -9.65
N LEU A 249 -2.06 -7.55 -8.52
CA LEU A 249 -1.01 -8.48 -8.14
C LEU A 249 -1.43 -9.92 -8.48
N ASN A 250 -0.61 -10.61 -9.24
CA ASN A 250 -0.81 -12.03 -9.52
C ASN A 250 -0.61 -12.87 -8.26
N MET A 251 -1.45 -13.89 -8.09
CA MET A 251 -1.46 -14.78 -6.94
C MET A 251 -1.31 -16.24 -7.40
N THR A 252 -0.77 -17.06 -6.51
CA THR A 252 -0.80 -18.51 -6.63
C THR A 252 -1.69 -19.09 -5.53
N LEU A 253 -2.27 -20.26 -5.75
CA LEU A 253 -3.03 -20.97 -4.73
C LEU A 253 -2.13 -22.02 -4.06
N ASN A 254 -1.94 -21.88 -2.76
CA ASN A 254 -1.08 -22.76 -1.99
C ASN A 254 -1.91 -23.67 -1.08
N GLU A 255 -1.53 -24.94 -0.98
CA GLU A 255 -2.21 -25.94 -0.13
C GLU A 255 -1.63 -25.99 1.27
N LYS A 256 -0.46 -25.40 1.48
CA LYS A 256 0.25 -25.49 2.74
C LYS A 256 0.30 -24.17 3.46
N GLU A 257 1.01 -23.69 4.14
CA GLU A 257 1.09 -22.49 4.97
C GLU A 257 0.71 -21.19 4.23
N ASN A 258 -0.19 -20.44 4.82
CA ASN A 258 -0.46 -19.10 4.38
C ASN A 258 0.63 -18.13 4.87
N LYS A 259 1.36 -17.54 3.94
CA LYS A 259 2.44 -16.58 4.19
C LYS A 259 2.09 -15.16 3.74
N THR A 260 0.86 -14.98 3.27
CA THR A 260 0.38 -13.68 2.76
C THR A 260 -0.50 -13.01 3.79
N TRP A 261 -0.25 -11.73 4.00
CA TRP A 261 -1.01 -10.86 4.88
C TRP A 261 -1.54 -9.68 4.08
N ASN A 262 -2.65 -9.13 4.54
CA ASN A 262 -3.23 -7.93 3.96
C ASN A 262 -3.65 -6.93 5.05
N LYS A 263 -3.67 -5.64 4.68
CA LYS A 263 -4.11 -4.54 5.53
C LYS A 263 -4.88 -3.54 4.69
N LYS A 264 -5.95 -2.98 5.27
CA LYS A 264 -6.75 -1.91 4.67
C LYS A 264 -6.58 -0.66 5.50
N THR A 265 -5.64 0.18 5.12
CA THR A 265 -5.21 1.36 5.88
C THR A 265 -6.38 2.27 6.26
N PHE A 266 -7.31 2.52 5.32
CA PHE A 266 -8.46 3.40 5.58
C PHE A 266 -9.66 2.71 6.24
N ARG A 267 -9.52 1.45 6.66
CA ARG A 267 -10.54 0.76 7.46
C ARG A 267 -10.14 0.59 8.91
N GLY A 268 -9.00 1.15 9.33
CA GLY A 268 -8.47 0.97 10.68
C GLY A 268 -8.22 -0.51 11.01
N MET A 269 -7.96 -1.32 9.98
CA MET A 269 -7.74 -2.75 10.14
C MET A 269 -6.26 -3.03 10.36
N ASP A 270 -5.97 -3.83 11.36
CA ASP A 270 -4.66 -4.43 11.54
C ASP A 270 -4.33 -5.41 10.41
N TRP A 271 -3.08 -5.83 10.34
CA TRP A 271 -2.67 -6.89 9.45
C TRP A 271 -3.45 -8.18 9.71
N MET A 272 -4.05 -8.72 8.67
CA MET A 272 -4.75 -10.01 8.70
C MET A 272 -4.08 -10.98 7.75
N GLN A 273 -3.92 -12.21 8.21
CA GLN A 273 -3.42 -13.27 7.36
C GLN A 273 -4.49 -13.66 6.35
N GLU A 274 -4.09 -13.84 5.08
CA GLU A 274 -4.99 -14.26 4.01
C GLU A 274 -5.61 -15.62 4.34
N GLN A 275 -6.91 -15.78 4.14
CA GLN A 275 -7.65 -16.98 4.51
C GLN A 275 -8.11 -17.78 3.29
N ASN A 276 -8.43 -19.06 3.53
CA ASN A 276 -8.85 -20.00 2.50
C ASN A 276 -10.26 -19.72 1.93
N GLU A 277 -11.07 -18.99 2.67
CA GLU A 277 -12.43 -18.70 2.25
C GLU A 277 -12.48 -17.43 1.41
N PRO A 278 -13.18 -17.46 0.27
CA PRO A 278 -13.42 -16.24 -0.49
C PRO A 278 -14.28 -15.30 0.35
N THR A 279 -13.76 -14.14 0.70
CA THR A 279 -14.49 -13.08 1.40
C THR A 279 -15.60 -12.45 0.53
N TYR A 280 -15.79 -12.91 -0.70
CA TYR A 280 -16.81 -12.47 -1.64
C TYR A 280 -17.71 -13.61 -2.09
N LYS A 281 -18.89 -13.70 -1.52
CA LYS A 281 -20.05 -14.35 -2.15
C LYS A 281 -20.80 -13.30 -2.97
N ASN A 282 -20.41 -13.10 -4.20
CA ASN A 282 -21.27 -12.42 -5.15
C ASN A 282 -22.07 -13.52 -5.88
N GLU A 283 -23.38 -13.36 -6.03
CA GLU A 283 -24.30 -14.35 -6.63
C GLU A 283 -23.88 -14.82 -8.03
N LYS A 284 -22.99 -14.11 -8.70
CA LYS A 284 -22.55 -14.38 -10.08
C LYS A 284 -21.16 -15.00 -10.22
N VAL A 285 -20.31 -14.98 -9.18
CA VAL A 285 -18.94 -15.51 -9.27
C VAL A 285 -18.56 -16.20 -7.96
N GLN A 286 -18.69 -17.51 -7.90
CA GLN A 286 -18.06 -18.31 -6.85
C GLN A 286 -16.61 -18.59 -7.25
N VAL A 287 -15.66 -17.84 -6.69
CA VAL A 287 -14.25 -18.22 -6.76
C VAL A 287 -13.98 -19.20 -5.63
N SER A 288 -14.18 -20.47 -5.91
CA SER A 288 -13.81 -21.54 -4.96
C SER A 288 -12.31 -21.79 -5.05
N TYR A 289 -11.58 -21.49 -4.00
CA TYR A 289 -10.17 -21.86 -3.87
C TYR A 289 -9.96 -23.33 -3.49
N ARG A 290 -11.02 -24.11 -3.29
CA ARG A 290 -10.98 -25.55 -2.99
C ARG A 290 -10.06 -25.88 -1.80
N GLY A 291 -10.15 -25.12 -0.70
CA GLY A 291 -9.32 -25.31 0.49
C GLY A 291 -7.86 -24.82 0.35
N ARG A 292 -7.51 -24.18 -0.78
CA ARG A 292 -6.19 -23.57 -0.98
C ARG A 292 -6.22 -22.08 -0.68
N THR A 293 -5.10 -21.55 -0.20
CA THR A 293 -4.99 -20.14 0.17
C THR A 293 -4.31 -19.35 -0.94
N PRO A 294 -4.88 -18.19 -1.36
CA PRO A 294 -4.19 -17.30 -2.27
C PRO A 294 -2.93 -16.73 -1.63
N SER A 295 -1.83 -16.78 -2.36
CA SER A 295 -0.54 -16.28 -1.92
C SER A 295 0.05 -15.32 -2.93
N ALA A 296 0.52 -14.17 -2.46
CA ALA A 296 1.05 -13.09 -3.28
C ALA A 296 2.32 -13.53 -4.04
N LYS A 297 2.36 -13.31 -5.34
CA LYS A 297 3.57 -13.56 -6.13
C LYS A 297 4.56 -12.41 -5.98
N LEU A 298 5.09 -12.30 -4.77
CA LEU A 298 6.17 -11.43 -4.37
C LEU A 298 7.46 -12.23 -4.15
N GLY A 299 8.58 -11.55 -4.13
CA GLY A 299 9.87 -12.20 -3.92
C GLY A 299 11.02 -11.21 -3.81
N LEU A 300 12.21 -11.77 -3.68
CA LEU A 300 13.45 -11.02 -3.53
C LEU A 300 14.52 -11.58 -4.48
N LYS A 301 15.42 -10.71 -4.90
CA LYS A 301 16.66 -11.06 -5.57
C LYS A 301 17.78 -10.94 -4.55
N ILE A 302 18.43 -12.06 -4.22
CA ILE A 302 19.44 -12.13 -3.18
C ILE A 302 20.78 -12.63 -3.75
N SER A 303 21.91 -12.17 -3.18
CA SER A 303 23.24 -12.76 -3.39
C SER A 303 23.51 -13.79 -2.29
N LYS A 304 24.21 -14.85 -2.66
CA LYS A 304 24.75 -15.84 -1.71
C LYS A 304 26.26 -15.68 -1.62
#